data_30a1b30a5433712296798ad10c70aaab
#
_entry.id   30a1b30a5433712296798ad10c70aaab
#
_cell.length_a   1.000
_cell.length_b   1.000
_cell.length_c   1.000
_cell.angle_alpha   90.00
_cell.angle_beta   90.00
_cell.angle_gamma   90.00
#
_symmetry.space_group_name_H-M   'P 1'
#
loop_
_entity.id
_entity.type
_entity.pdbx_description
1 polymer ?
#
loop_
_entity_poly.entity_id
_entity_poly.type
_entity_poly.pdbx_seq_one_letter_code
_entity_poly.pdbx_strand_id
1 'polypeptide(L)'
;RLPLHIFEPRYLAMIEDCLKTPHRLIGMIQPTGNDGRLHSIGCAGKLTQFSETEDGRYMITLTGISRYRLDNEIEGFAPYRRFNVQWDGFEKDAEVPEQDSKFDRDGFFNLLGKFLEGEGLSTDWETLQQADNELLINSLSMMLDFNLEDKQALLEAPSLETRRETLTTLFEFSLRGGSDDEVLQ
;
A
#
# COMPACT_ATOMS: atom_id res chain seq x y z
N ARG A 1 -7.63 -2.81 1.92
CA ARG A 1 -7.82 -3.23 3.32
C ARG A 1 -6.61 -4.04 3.75
N LEU A 2 -6.05 -3.72 4.93
CA LEU A 2 -4.85 -4.34 5.48
C LEU A 2 -5.20 -5.01 6.82
N PRO A 3 -5.34 -6.35 6.87
CA PRO A 3 -5.48 -7.07 8.13
C PRO A 3 -4.12 -7.15 8.82
N LEU A 4 -4.09 -6.91 10.13
CA LEU A 4 -2.89 -6.95 10.95
C LEU A 4 -3.15 -7.71 12.25
N HIS A 5 -2.14 -8.47 12.69
CA HIS A 5 -2.08 -9.11 13.99
C HIS A 5 -1.10 -8.32 14.87
N ILE A 6 -1.62 -7.67 15.90
CA ILE A 6 -0.87 -6.78 16.78
C ILE A 6 -0.54 -7.52 18.08
N PHE A 7 0.75 -7.65 18.39
CA PHE A 7 1.24 -8.35 19.57
C PHE A 7 2.37 -7.63 20.30
N GLU A 8 3.06 -6.69 19.63
CA GLU A 8 4.10 -5.90 20.30
C GLU A 8 3.48 -4.89 21.29
N PRO A 9 3.99 -4.79 22.53
CA PRO A 9 3.41 -3.91 23.56
C PRO A 9 3.25 -2.44 23.10
N ARG A 10 4.23 -1.92 22.34
CA ARG A 10 4.17 -0.56 21.81
C ARG A 10 3.01 -0.37 20.83
N TYR A 11 2.71 -1.37 20.01
CA TYR A 11 1.59 -1.29 19.07
C TYR A 11 0.25 -1.58 19.72
N LEU A 12 0.18 -2.42 20.75
CA LEU A 12 -1.03 -2.57 21.58
C LEU A 12 -1.42 -1.22 22.20
N ALA A 13 -0.47 -0.50 22.82
CA ALA A 13 -0.70 0.84 23.35
C ALA A 13 -1.15 1.84 22.27
N MET A 14 -0.55 1.78 21.08
CA MET A 14 -0.96 2.62 19.94
C MET A 14 -2.42 2.37 19.53
N ILE A 15 -2.84 1.10 19.46
CA ILE A 15 -4.22 0.74 19.12
C ILE A 15 -5.19 1.24 20.19
N GLU A 16 -4.88 1.04 21.48
CA GLU A 16 -5.69 1.54 22.59
C GLU A 16 -5.86 3.06 22.53
N ASP A 17 -4.80 3.79 22.24
CA ASP A 17 -4.88 5.25 22.10
C ASP A 17 -5.65 5.65 20.84
N CYS A 18 -5.46 4.95 19.73
CA CYS A 18 -6.22 5.16 18.50
C CYS A 18 -7.73 4.98 18.72
N LEU A 19 -8.15 3.94 19.46
CA LEU A 19 -9.56 3.66 19.75
C LEU A 19 -10.24 4.77 20.56
N LYS A 20 -9.48 5.54 21.36
CA LYS A 20 -9.98 6.70 22.13
C LYS A 20 -10.17 7.94 21.26
N THR A 21 -9.63 7.96 20.02
CA THR A 21 -9.78 9.10 19.11
C THR A 21 -11.04 8.99 18.26
N PRO A 22 -11.67 10.12 17.86
CA PRO A 22 -12.89 10.08 17.04
C PRO A 22 -12.61 9.59 15.62
N HIS A 23 -11.42 9.79 15.09
CA HIS A 23 -11.05 9.47 13.70
C HIS A 23 -10.52 8.06 13.55
N ARG A 24 -9.90 7.49 14.59
CA ARG A 24 -9.31 6.14 14.61
C ARG A 24 -8.31 5.93 13.46
N LEU A 25 -7.42 6.90 13.26
CA LEU A 25 -6.40 6.85 12.21
C LEU A 25 -5.05 6.39 12.75
N ILE A 26 -4.37 5.58 11.96
CA ILE A 26 -2.99 5.14 12.18
C ILE A 26 -2.21 5.41 10.90
N GLY A 27 -1.03 6.02 11.01
CA GLY A 27 -0.12 6.22 9.89
C GLY A 27 0.70 4.96 9.63
N MET A 28 0.65 4.47 8.39
CA MET A 28 1.56 3.46 7.87
C MET A 28 2.66 4.16 7.09
N ILE A 29 3.92 3.89 7.44
CA ILE A 29 5.10 4.51 6.82
C ILE A 29 6.21 3.49 6.68
N GLN A 30 6.90 3.50 5.55
CA GLN A 30 7.97 2.57 5.25
C GLN A 30 9.33 3.11 5.73
N PRO A 31 10.21 2.29 6.34
CA PRO A 31 11.58 2.69 6.62
C PRO A 31 12.41 2.75 5.33
N THR A 32 13.39 3.68 5.28
CA THR A 32 14.34 3.83 4.14
C THR A 32 15.59 2.96 4.27
N GLY A 33 15.67 2.12 5.28
CA GLY A 33 16.83 1.28 5.56
C GLY A 33 16.82 0.82 7.02
N ASN A 34 17.98 0.44 7.53
CA ASN A 34 18.12 -0.12 8.88
C ASN A 34 18.48 0.93 9.95
N ASP A 35 18.61 2.19 9.60
CA ASP A 35 19.03 3.29 10.48
C ASP A 35 17.86 4.02 11.16
N GLY A 36 16.64 3.51 11.00
CA GLY A 36 15.42 4.07 11.60
C GLY A 36 14.86 5.31 10.87
N ARG A 37 15.46 5.73 9.75
CA ARG A 37 14.86 6.77 8.88
C ARG A 37 13.61 6.24 8.21
N LEU A 38 12.69 7.15 7.92
CA LEU A 38 11.42 6.86 7.28
C LEU A 38 11.33 7.56 5.93
N HIS A 39 10.54 7.01 5.02
CA HIS A 39 10.13 7.71 3.82
C HIS A 39 9.32 8.97 4.16
N SER A 40 9.26 9.90 3.23
CA SER A 40 8.53 11.16 3.44
C SER A 40 7.03 11.03 3.20
N ILE A 41 6.59 10.01 2.47
CA ILE A 41 5.18 9.77 2.14
C ILE A 41 4.74 8.43 2.71
N GLY A 42 3.64 8.46 3.46
CA GLY A 42 2.95 7.30 4.00
C GLY A 42 1.46 7.33 3.67
N CYS A 43 0.72 6.38 4.23
CA CYS A 43 -0.72 6.26 4.08
C CYS A 43 -1.41 6.17 5.44
N ALA A 44 -2.43 6.98 5.66
CA ALA A 44 -3.29 6.90 6.84
C ALA A 44 -4.33 5.80 6.64
N GLY A 45 -4.36 4.87 7.57
CA GLY A 45 -5.35 3.81 7.65
C GLY A 45 -6.34 4.07 8.78
N LYS A 46 -7.63 3.96 8.47
CA LYS A 46 -8.69 3.97 9.47
C LYS A 46 -8.89 2.57 10.04
N LEU A 47 -8.88 2.46 11.36
CA LEU A 47 -9.22 1.23 12.06
C LEU A 47 -10.72 0.93 11.87
N THR A 48 -11.04 -0.06 11.04
CA THR A 48 -12.42 -0.43 10.66
C THR A 48 -12.90 -1.72 11.29
N GLN A 49 -11.98 -2.59 11.72
CA GLN A 49 -12.30 -3.81 12.45
C GLN A 49 -11.31 -3.98 13.61
N PHE A 50 -11.81 -4.47 14.72
CA PHE A 50 -11.04 -4.75 15.92
C PHE A 50 -11.63 -5.97 16.63
N SER A 51 -10.77 -6.90 17.03
CA SER A 51 -11.10 -7.94 17.99
C SER A 51 -9.87 -8.25 18.84
N GLU A 52 -10.11 -8.56 20.11
CA GLU A 52 -9.11 -9.03 21.05
C GLU A 52 -9.12 -10.56 21.08
N THR A 53 -7.95 -11.17 21.09
CA THR A 53 -7.76 -12.61 21.24
C THR A 53 -7.63 -12.98 22.72
N GLU A 54 -7.84 -14.24 23.06
CA GLU A 54 -7.79 -14.73 24.47
C GLU A 54 -6.43 -14.50 25.14
N ASP A 55 -5.36 -14.36 24.37
CA ASP A 55 -3.99 -14.10 24.85
C ASP A 55 -3.63 -12.59 24.89
N GLY A 56 -4.62 -11.71 24.71
CA GLY A 56 -4.44 -10.24 24.84
C GLY A 56 -3.78 -9.59 23.62
N ARG A 57 -3.76 -10.25 22.46
CA ARG A 57 -3.34 -9.66 21.18
C ARG A 57 -4.54 -9.08 20.45
N TYR A 58 -4.28 -8.25 19.43
CA TYR A 58 -5.35 -7.62 18.64
C TYR A 58 -5.30 -8.06 17.18
N MET A 59 -6.46 -8.45 16.67
CA MET A 59 -6.69 -8.60 15.23
C MET A 59 -7.40 -7.35 14.74
N ILE A 60 -6.79 -6.61 13.83
CA ILE A 60 -7.36 -5.36 13.31
C ILE A 60 -7.41 -5.37 11.79
N THR A 61 -8.25 -4.50 11.23
CA THR A 61 -8.21 -4.18 9.81
C THR A 61 -8.11 -2.66 9.66
N LEU A 62 -7.10 -2.22 8.90
CA LEU A 62 -6.98 -0.85 8.45
C LEU A 62 -7.55 -0.71 7.04
N THR A 63 -8.33 0.33 6.82
CA THR A 63 -8.76 0.76 5.49
C THR A 63 -8.02 2.04 5.13
N GLY A 64 -7.29 2.06 4.02
CA GLY A 64 -6.58 3.24 3.54
C GLY A 64 -7.55 4.38 3.29
N ILE A 65 -7.17 5.58 3.73
CA ILE A 65 -7.99 6.79 3.61
C ILE A 65 -7.34 7.80 2.68
N SER A 66 -6.07 8.16 2.94
CA SER A 66 -5.33 9.13 2.16
C SER A 66 -3.84 8.98 2.43
N ARG A 67 -3.05 9.34 1.45
CA ARG A 67 -1.62 9.55 1.66
C ARG A 67 -1.39 10.80 2.50
N TYR A 68 -0.24 10.87 3.11
CA TYR A 68 0.23 12.06 3.84
C TYR A 68 1.73 12.23 3.65
N ARG A 69 2.19 13.45 3.86
CA ARG A 69 3.62 13.77 3.96
C ARG A 69 4.01 13.83 5.43
N LEU A 70 5.07 13.09 5.76
CA LEU A 70 5.65 13.11 7.09
C LEU A 70 6.31 14.47 7.34
N ASP A 71 6.05 15.06 8.49
CA ASP A 71 6.68 16.28 8.97
C ASP A 71 7.61 15.94 10.16
N ASN A 72 7.58 16.68 11.23
CA ASN A 72 8.44 16.50 12.39
C ASN A 72 7.90 15.44 13.36
N GLU A 73 8.83 14.70 13.97
CA GLU A 73 8.53 13.76 15.05
C GLU A 73 8.12 14.52 16.33
N ILE A 74 7.09 14.02 16.97
CA ILE A 74 6.57 14.58 18.23
C ILE A 74 7.26 13.86 19.38
N GLU A 75 8.08 14.57 20.14
CA GLU A 75 8.69 14.06 21.36
C GLU A 75 7.63 13.76 22.44
N GLY A 76 7.85 12.73 23.26
CA GLY A 76 6.93 12.36 24.32
C GLY A 76 7.22 10.98 24.91
N PHE A 77 6.32 10.54 25.81
CA PHE A 77 6.45 9.27 26.55
C PHE A 77 5.69 8.10 25.91
N ALA A 78 5.07 8.30 24.74
CA ALA A 78 4.38 7.20 24.06
C ALA A 78 5.40 6.12 23.64
N PRO A 79 5.10 4.83 23.82
CA PRO A 79 6.03 3.75 23.45
C PRO A 79 6.16 3.53 21.94
N TYR A 80 5.44 4.32 21.14
CA TYR A 80 5.45 4.31 19.67
C TYR A 80 5.76 5.70 19.13
N ARG A 81 6.26 5.76 17.90
CA ARG A 81 6.63 7.03 17.25
C ARG A 81 5.39 7.81 16.82
N ARG A 82 5.42 9.11 16.98
CA ARG A 82 4.35 10.05 16.64
C ARG A 82 4.92 11.17 15.79
N PHE A 83 4.17 11.57 14.77
CA PHE A 83 4.58 12.62 13.84
C PHE A 83 3.44 13.59 13.57
N ASN A 84 3.79 14.83 13.31
CA ASN A 84 2.94 15.74 12.57
C ASN A 84 2.96 15.33 11.09
N VAL A 85 1.83 15.47 10.42
CA VAL A 85 1.68 15.12 8.99
C VAL A 85 0.97 16.25 8.24
N GLN A 86 1.27 16.34 6.94
CA GLN A 86 0.64 17.28 6.02
C GLN A 86 -0.16 16.48 4.99
N TRP A 87 -1.35 16.99 4.65
CA TRP A 87 -2.26 16.34 3.69
C TRP A 87 -2.23 16.99 2.31
N ASP A 88 -1.54 18.14 2.20
CA ASP A 88 -1.47 18.94 0.97
C ASP A 88 -0.88 18.11 -0.19
N GLY A 89 -1.57 18.16 -1.33
CA GLY A 89 -1.22 17.41 -2.53
C GLY A 89 -1.83 16.00 -2.63
N PHE A 90 -2.61 15.58 -1.62
CA PHE A 90 -3.30 14.28 -1.60
C PHE A 90 -4.83 14.42 -1.46
N GLU A 91 -5.37 15.58 -1.79
CA GLU A 91 -6.82 15.88 -1.66
C GLU A 91 -7.67 14.89 -2.46
N LYS A 92 -7.18 14.47 -3.62
CA LYS A 92 -7.86 13.52 -4.50
C LYS A 92 -8.02 12.12 -3.90
N ASP A 93 -7.18 11.74 -2.95
CA ASP A 93 -7.26 10.41 -2.33
C ASP A 93 -8.57 10.20 -1.54
N ALA A 94 -9.22 11.28 -1.11
CA ALA A 94 -10.48 11.27 -0.37
C ALA A 94 -11.71 11.64 -1.21
N GLU A 95 -11.53 11.91 -2.50
CA GLU A 95 -12.58 12.31 -3.42
C GLU A 95 -13.18 11.11 -4.19
N VAL A 96 -13.92 11.43 -5.26
CA VAL A 96 -14.46 10.43 -6.20
C VAL A 96 -13.30 9.70 -6.88
N PRO A 97 -13.42 8.39 -7.15
CA PRO A 97 -12.38 7.60 -7.79
C PRO A 97 -11.79 8.27 -9.03
N GLU A 98 -10.46 8.31 -9.11
CA GLU A 98 -9.75 8.97 -10.19
C GLU A 98 -9.98 8.21 -11.51
N GLN A 99 -10.25 8.95 -12.58
CA GLN A 99 -10.46 8.39 -13.91
C GLN A 99 -9.19 8.50 -14.75
N ASP A 100 -8.77 7.39 -15.34
CA ASP A 100 -7.72 7.35 -16.35
C ASP A 100 -8.34 7.07 -17.73
N SER A 101 -8.57 8.12 -18.49
CA SER A 101 -9.20 8.04 -19.82
C SER A 101 -8.30 7.41 -20.90
N LYS A 102 -7.01 7.26 -20.63
CA LYS A 102 -6.02 6.66 -21.53
C LYS A 102 -5.74 5.19 -21.21
N PHE A 103 -6.43 4.62 -20.25
CA PHE A 103 -6.19 3.27 -19.80
C PHE A 103 -6.60 2.25 -20.88
N ASP A 104 -5.61 1.71 -21.59
CA ASP A 104 -5.78 0.50 -22.43
C ASP A 104 -5.88 -0.71 -21.50
N ARG A 105 -7.11 -1.05 -21.16
CA ARG A 105 -7.43 -2.11 -20.23
C ARG A 105 -7.09 -3.50 -20.77
N ASP A 106 -7.33 -3.73 -22.06
CA ASP A 106 -7.07 -5.01 -22.71
C ASP A 106 -5.57 -5.29 -22.80
N GLY A 107 -4.78 -4.30 -23.22
CA GLY A 107 -3.31 -4.37 -23.22
C GLY A 107 -2.74 -4.61 -21.83
N PHE A 108 -3.28 -3.93 -20.82
CA PHE A 108 -2.87 -4.10 -19.44
C PHE A 108 -3.15 -5.52 -18.91
N PHE A 109 -4.35 -6.07 -19.14
CA PHE A 109 -4.68 -7.44 -18.72
C PHE A 109 -3.85 -8.50 -19.44
N ASN A 110 -3.51 -8.29 -20.71
CA ASN A 110 -2.61 -9.18 -21.44
C ASN A 110 -1.20 -9.19 -20.80
N LEU A 111 -0.68 -8.00 -20.46
CA LEU A 111 0.62 -7.89 -19.79
C LEU A 111 0.61 -8.48 -18.37
N LEU A 112 -0.43 -8.19 -17.59
CA LEU A 112 -0.64 -8.77 -16.27
C LEU A 112 -0.70 -10.29 -16.32
N GLY A 113 -1.37 -10.87 -17.34
CA GLY A 113 -1.44 -12.31 -17.52
C GLY A 113 -0.07 -12.94 -17.70
N LYS A 114 0.76 -12.35 -18.56
CA LYS A 114 2.16 -12.81 -18.77
C LYS A 114 3.01 -12.69 -17.52
N PHE A 115 2.86 -11.58 -16.79
CA PHE A 115 3.57 -11.36 -15.53
C PHE A 115 3.19 -12.42 -14.49
N LEU A 116 1.89 -12.66 -14.25
CA LEU A 116 1.42 -13.66 -13.29
C LEU A 116 1.85 -15.08 -13.67
N GLU A 117 1.84 -15.42 -14.97
CA GLU A 117 2.32 -16.70 -15.46
C GLU A 117 3.84 -16.85 -15.20
N GLY A 118 4.63 -15.82 -15.47
CA GLY A 118 6.08 -15.80 -15.20
C GLY A 118 6.42 -15.94 -13.71
N GLU A 119 5.62 -15.36 -12.83
CA GLU A 119 5.77 -15.48 -11.36
C GLU A 119 5.12 -16.75 -10.79
N GLY A 120 4.48 -17.59 -11.60
CA GLY A 120 3.75 -18.79 -11.15
C GLY A 120 2.52 -18.48 -10.30
N LEU A 121 1.93 -17.30 -10.48
CA LEU A 121 0.77 -16.83 -9.74
C LEU A 121 -0.53 -17.06 -10.52
N SER A 122 -1.62 -17.26 -9.80
CA SER A 122 -2.97 -17.35 -10.36
C SER A 122 -3.89 -16.31 -9.71
N THR A 123 -4.92 -15.89 -10.45
CA THR A 123 -5.87 -14.88 -9.96
C THR A 123 -7.30 -15.17 -10.46
N ASP A 124 -8.27 -14.57 -9.79
CA ASP A 124 -9.66 -14.52 -10.24
C ASP A 124 -9.84 -13.41 -11.26
N TRP A 125 -9.73 -13.78 -12.55
CA TRP A 125 -9.86 -12.87 -13.68
C TRP A 125 -11.22 -12.18 -13.74
N GLU A 126 -12.29 -12.85 -13.35
CA GLU A 126 -13.63 -12.28 -13.38
C GLU A 126 -13.74 -11.10 -12.39
N THR A 127 -13.30 -11.30 -11.17
CA THR A 127 -13.25 -10.23 -10.16
C THR A 127 -12.38 -9.05 -10.60
N LEU A 128 -11.21 -9.31 -11.18
CA LEU A 128 -10.32 -8.23 -11.66
C LEU A 128 -10.93 -7.45 -12.83
N GLN A 129 -11.59 -8.14 -13.75
CA GLN A 129 -12.24 -7.50 -14.91
C GLN A 129 -13.43 -6.62 -14.50
N GLN A 130 -14.14 -6.96 -13.43
CA GLN A 130 -15.29 -6.20 -12.93
C GLN A 130 -14.89 -5.00 -12.06
N ALA A 131 -13.65 -4.98 -11.52
CA ALA A 131 -13.16 -3.88 -10.71
C ALA A 131 -13.04 -2.58 -11.52
N ASP A 132 -13.35 -1.43 -10.91
CA ASP A 132 -13.02 -0.14 -11.52
C ASP A 132 -11.49 0.06 -11.62
N ASN A 133 -11.07 1.04 -12.42
CA ASN A 133 -9.66 1.23 -12.74
C ASN A 133 -8.82 1.55 -11.51
N GLU A 134 -9.31 2.40 -10.62
CA GLU A 134 -8.56 2.78 -9.42
C GLU A 134 -8.45 1.62 -8.44
N LEU A 135 -9.53 0.89 -8.19
CA LEU A 135 -9.51 -0.29 -7.33
C LEU A 135 -8.57 -1.36 -7.89
N LEU A 136 -8.60 -1.61 -9.20
CA LEU A 136 -7.72 -2.57 -9.87
C LEU A 136 -6.25 -2.21 -9.65
N ILE A 137 -5.84 -0.99 -10.03
CA ILE A 137 -4.44 -0.56 -9.95
C ILE A 137 -3.96 -0.51 -8.50
N ASN A 138 -4.76 0.02 -7.57
CA ASN A 138 -4.39 0.08 -6.16
C ASN A 138 -4.30 -1.31 -5.51
N SER A 139 -5.20 -2.23 -5.85
CA SER A 139 -5.16 -3.60 -5.33
C SER A 139 -3.92 -4.36 -5.81
N LEU A 140 -3.60 -4.30 -7.11
CA LEU A 140 -2.41 -4.93 -7.67
C LEU A 140 -1.13 -4.34 -7.07
N SER A 141 -1.04 -3.00 -6.94
CA SER A 141 0.10 -2.32 -6.29
C SER A 141 0.33 -2.77 -4.85
N MET A 142 -0.74 -3.10 -4.12
CA MET A 142 -0.67 -3.55 -2.74
C MET A 142 -0.37 -5.06 -2.61
N MET A 143 -0.99 -5.89 -3.46
CA MET A 143 -1.00 -7.34 -3.30
C MET A 143 0.21 -8.04 -3.93
N LEU A 144 0.77 -7.49 -5.01
CA LEU A 144 1.90 -8.10 -5.68
C LEU A 144 3.19 -7.92 -4.87
N ASP A 145 4.08 -8.89 -4.96
CA ASP A 145 5.30 -8.95 -4.13
C ASP A 145 6.47 -8.19 -4.79
N PHE A 146 6.32 -6.87 -4.91
CA PHE A 146 7.40 -5.99 -5.31
C PHE A 146 8.35 -5.69 -4.15
N ASN A 147 9.58 -5.30 -4.45
CA ASN A 147 10.52 -4.81 -3.45
C ASN A 147 10.03 -3.51 -2.79
N LEU A 148 10.72 -3.09 -1.73
CA LEU A 148 10.28 -1.94 -0.92
C LEU A 148 10.33 -0.62 -1.68
N GLU A 149 11.34 -0.42 -2.54
CA GLU A 149 11.51 0.78 -3.35
C GLU A 149 10.40 0.90 -4.40
N ASP A 150 10.06 -0.20 -5.06
CA ASP A 150 8.99 -0.24 -6.06
C ASP A 150 7.61 0.01 -5.42
N LYS A 151 7.34 -0.60 -4.26
CA LYS A 151 6.11 -0.32 -3.50
C LYS A 151 6.02 1.13 -3.05
N GLN A 152 7.14 1.74 -2.68
CA GLN A 152 7.17 3.16 -2.34
C GLN A 152 6.93 4.03 -3.58
N ALA A 153 7.54 3.72 -4.72
CA ALA A 153 7.30 4.43 -5.97
C ALA A 153 5.82 4.39 -6.40
N LEU A 154 5.17 3.23 -6.27
CA LEU A 154 3.73 3.07 -6.52
C LEU A 154 2.89 3.90 -5.55
N LEU A 155 3.26 3.99 -4.27
CA LEU A 155 2.57 4.83 -3.28
C LEU A 155 2.73 6.31 -3.60
N GLU A 156 3.93 6.75 -4.01
CA GLU A 156 4.27 8.13 -4.28
C GLU A 156 3.74 8.65 -5.63
N ALA A 157 3.29 7.75 -6.52
CA ALA A 157 2.77 8.13 -7.83
C ALA A 157 1.67 9.21 -7.71
N PRO A 158 1.81 10.38 -8.35
CA PRO A 158 0.94 11.53 -8.11
C PRO A 158 -0.47 11.36 -8.67
N SER A 159 -0.66 10.45 -9.62
CA SER A 159 -1.95 10.19 -10.26
C SER A 159 -2.15 8.70 -10.50
N LEU A 160 -3.40 8.29 -10.77
CA LEU A 160 -3.74 6.94 -11.18
C LEU A 160 -3.02 6.55 -12.49
N GLU A 161 -2.97 7.46 -13.47
CA GLU A 161 -2.24 7.25 -14.73
C GLU A 161 -0.75 6.92 -14.44
N THR A 162 -0.07 7.73 -13.64
CA THR A 162 1.34 7.51 -13.30
C THR A 162 1.54 6.20 -12.52
N ARG A 163 0.65 5.88 -11.59
CA ARG A 163 0.72 4.62 -10.84
C ARG A 163 0.55 3.41 -11.75
N ARG A 164 -0.39 3.46 -12.69
CA ARG A 164 -0.57 2.42 -13.71
C ARG A 164 0.68 2.26 -14.58
N GLU A 165 1.26 3.37 -15.05
CA GLU A 165 2.49 3.34 -15.86
C GLU A 165 3.66 2.75 -15.09
N THR A 166 3.83 3.13 -13.82
CA THR A 166 4.84 2.52 -12.95
C THR A 166 4.61 1.02 -12.81
N LEU A 167 3.38 0.60 -12.53
CA LEU A 167 3.02 -0.82 -12.39
C LEU A 167 3.29 -1.60 -13.71
N THR A 168 2.91 -1.03 -14.85
CA THR A 168 3.20 -1.59 -16.18
C THR A 168 4.70 -1.77 -16.40
N THR A 169 5.51 -0.77 -16.05
CA THR A 169 6.97 -0.82 -16.16
C THR A 169 7.56 -1.93 -15.29
N LEU A 170 7.04 -2.13 -14.07
CA LEU A 170 7.48 -3.21 -13.19
C LEU A 170 7.17 -4.59 -13.77
N PHE A 171 6.01 -4.79 -14.38
CA PHE A 171 5.68 -6.03 -15.09
C PHE A 171 6.64 -6.29 -16.25
N GLU A 172 6.89 -5.29 -17.08
CA GLU A 172 7.83 -5.42 -18.21
C GLU A 172 9.24 -5.72 -17.74
N PHE A 173 9.68 -5.12 -16.64
CA PHE A 173 11.02 -5.37 -16.08
C PHE A 173 11.17 -6.79 -15.56
N SER A 174 10.19 -7.29 -14.80
CA SER A 174 10.19 -8.69 -14.34
C SER A 174 10.25 -9.68 -15.51
N LEU A 175 9.44 -9.46 -16.55
CA LEU A 175 9.42 -10.32 -17.73
C LEU A 175 10.74 -10.35 -18.51
N ARG A 176 11.50 -9.24 -18.51
CA ARG A 176 12.83 -9.19 -19.15
C ARG A 176 13.89 -9.87 -18.30
N GLY A 177 13.87 -9.67 -16.98
CA GLY A 177 14.82 -10.28 -16.05
C GLY A 177 14.72 -11.81 -16.01
N GLY A 178 13.50 -12.36 -16.09
CA GLY A 178 13.28 -13.81 -16.16
C GLY A 178 13.76 -14.46 -17.46
N SER A 179 13.87 -13.69 -18.57
CA SER A 179 14.37 -14.22 -19.85
C SER A 179 15.90 -14.30 -19.94
N ASP A 180 16.64 -13.55 -19.13
CA ASP A 180 18.10 -13.57 -19.12
C ASP A 180 18.67 -14.74 -18.31
N ASP A 181 17.94 -15.27 -17.32
CA ASP A 181 18.35 -16.44 -16.54
C ASP A 181 18.19 -17.78 -17.30
N GLU A 182 17.34 -17.85 -18.33
CA GLU A 182 17.18 -19.05 -19.17
C GLU A 182 18.28 -19.22 -20.24
N VAL A 183 19.09 -18.20 -20.51
CA VAL A 183 20.11 -18.23 -21.56
C VAL A 183 21.49 -18.70 -21.05
N LEU A 184 21.65 -18.94 -19.76
CA LEU A 184 22.91 -19.33 -19.11
C LEU A 184 22.95 -20.79 -18.59
N GLN A 185 22.12 -21.69 -19.14
CA GLN A 185 22.22 -23.14 -18.89
C GLN A 185 22.67 -23.93 -20.12
#